data_b914a318fe3ca71ea8623484fec8a7ad
#
_entry.id   b914a318fe3ca71ea8623484fec8a7ad
#
_cell.length_a   1.000
_cell.length_b   1.000
_cell.length_c   1.000
_cell.angle_alpha   90.00
_cell.angle_beta   90.00
_cell.angle_gamma   90.00
#
_symmetry.space_group_name_H-M   'P 1'
#
loop_
_entity.id
_entity.type
_entity.pdbx_description
1 polymer ?
#
loop_
_entity_poly.entity_id
_entity_poly.type
_entity_poly.pdbx_seq_one_letter_code
_entity_poly.pdbx_strand_id
1 'polypeptide(L)'
;MGAWQPLPDGLPSEVRHFVEQLRQLKDGTGLSLASLGARTAYSKSSWQRYLNAVQPPPRQAVAALCRVAGLVGSDAERHVVRWELAVEAWPRPVPASPAEEYRDDPTIPWWDQLEEPAPPASARPTGRLLLWAALLLLALLCVAVGGAVVFG
;
A
#
# COMPACT_ATOMS: atom_id res chain seq x y z
N MET A 1 -13.76 -19.48 -6.28
CA MET A 1 -13.63 -18.49 -7.38
C MET A 1 -14.05 -17.14 -6.82
N GLY A 2 -13.14 -16.20 -6.68
CA GLY A 2 -13.46 -14.85 -6.25
C GLY A 2 -14.21 -14.14 -7.38
N ALA A 3 -15.38 -13.55 -7.09
CA ALA A 3 -16.07 -12.73 -8.05
C ALA A 3 -15.24 -11.47 -8.32
N TRP A 4 -14.63 -11.39 -9.51
CA TRP A 4 -13.92 -10.19 -9.94
C TRP A 4 -14.93 -9.08 -10.25
N GLN A 5 -14.55 -7.86 -9.93
CA GLN A 5 -15.33 -6.71 -10.40
C GLN A 5 -15.32 -6.66 -11.94
N PRO A 6 -16.43 -6.25 -12.58
CA PRO A 6 -16.46 -6.07 -14.03
C PRO A 6 -15.36 -5.08 -14.43
N LEU A 7 -14.75 -5.33 -15.58
CA LEU A 7 -13.77 -4.40 -16.14
C LEU A 7 -14.50 -3.19 -16.74
N PRO A 8 -13.88 -2.00 -16.72
CA PRO A 8 -14.46 -0.81 -17.35
C PRO A 8 -14.82 -1.06 -18.82
N ASP A 9 -15.98 -0.53 -19.26
CA ASP A 9 -16.48 -0.76 -20.62
C ASP A 9 -15.62 -0.10 -21.71
N GLY A 10 -14.92 0.98 -21.39
CA GLY A 10 -14.05 1.73 -22.32
C GLY A 10 -12.65 1.18 -22.51
N LEU A 11 -12.32 -0.02 -21.98
CA LEU A 11 -11.00 -0.61 -22.16
C LEU A 11 -10.80 -1.16 -23.57
N PRO A 12 -9.61 -0.93 -24.21
CA PRO A 12 -9.23 -1.62 -25.43
C PRO A 12 -9.31 -3.14 -25.28
N SER A 13 -9.60 -3.83 -26.39
CA SER A 13 -9.75 -5.30 -26.41
C SER A 13 -8.48 -6.02 -25.93
N GLU A 14 -7.31 -5.54 -26.31
CA GLU A 14 -6.02 -6.10 -25.95
C GLU A 14 -5.80 -6.05 -24.42
N VAL A 15 -6.14 -4.91 -23.80
CA VAL A 15 -6.05 -4.72 -22.35
C VAL A 15 -7.04 -5.63 -21.64
N ARG A 16 -8.29 -5.66 -22.10
CA ARG A 16 -9.34 -6.51 -21.53
C ARG A 16 -8.96 -7.97 -21.55
N HIS A 17 -8.57 -8.50 -22.71
CA HIS A 17 -8.15 -9.89 -22.86
C HIS A 17 -6.95 -10.24 -22.00
N PHE A 18 -5.95 -9.34 -21.94
CA PHE A 18 -4.77 -9.55 -21.11
C PHE A 18 -5.14 -9.64 -19.63
N VAL A 19 -5.94 -8.71 -19.11
CA VAL A 19 -6.33 -8.69 -17.69
C VAL A 19 -7.19 -9.90 -17.35
N GLU A 20 -8.10 -10.32 -18.23
CA GLU A 20 -8.91 -11.54 -18.04
C GLU A 20 -8.03 -12.79 -17.94
N GLN A 21 -7.04 -12.93 -18.82
CA GLN A 21 -6.07 -14.03 -18.76
C GLN A 21 -5.22 -13.98 -17.49
N LEU A 22 -4.83 -12.78 -17.07
CA LEU A 22 -4.06 -12.60 -15.83
C LEU A 22 -4.89 -13.01 -14.61
N ARG A 23 -6.20 -12.71 -14.60
CA ARG A 23 -7.15 -13.17 -13.58
C ARG A 23 -7.29 -14.69 -13.57
N GLN A 24 -7.46 -15.30 -14.75
CA GLN A 24 -7.54 -16.76 -14.89
C GLN A 24 -6.27 -17.43 -14.38
N LEU A 25 -5.10 -16.89 -14.75
CA LEU A 25 -3.82 -17.40 -14.29
C LEU A 25 -3.70 -17.33 -12.76
N LYS A 26 -4.06 -16.17 -12.17
CA LYS A 26 -4.09 -15.99 -10.72
C LYS A 26 -5.08 -16.95 -10.04
N ASP A 27 -6.28 -17.11 -10.59
CA ASP A 27 -7.30 -18.01 -10.04
C ASP A 27 -6.84 -19.47 -10.11
N GLY A 28 -6.17 -19.85 -11.18
CA GLY A 28 -5.53 -21.17 -11.32
C GLY A 28 -4.49 -21.47 -10.24
N THR A 29 -3.87 -20.47 -9.65
CA THR A 29 -2.94 -20.68 -8.51
C THR A 29 -3.63 -21.03 -7.20
N GLY A 30 -4.93 -20.78 -7.06
CA GLY A 30 -5.68 -20.93 -5.81
C GLY A 30 -5.30 -19.94 -4.69
N LEU A 31 -4.35 -19.03 -4.94
CA LEU A 31 -3.84 -18.11 -3.94
C LEU A 31 -4.75 -16.89 -3.75
N SER A 32 -4.84 -16.39 -2.52
CA SER A 32 -5.37 -15.05 -2.27
C SER A 32 -4.41 -13.97 -2.78
N LEU A 33 -4.90 -12.73 -2.97
CA LEU A 33 -4.01 -11.62 -3.35
C LEU A 33 -2.95 -11.31 -2.29
N ALA A 34 -3.25 -11.52 -1.01
CA ALA A 34 -2.29 -11.38 0.07
C ALA A 34 -1.19 -12.46 -0.03
N SER A 35 -1.58 -13.71 -0.27
CA SER A 35 -0.64 -14.83 -0.45
C SER A 35 0.21 -14.67 -1.71
N LEU A 36 -0.40 -14.16 -2.80
CA LEU A 36 0.33 -13.83 -4.02
C LEU A 36 1.36 -12.73 -3.76
N GLY A 37 0.97 -11.69 -3.02
CA GLY A 37 1.87 -10.62 -2.60
C GLY A 37 3.07 -11.14 -1.80
N ALA A 38 2.84 -12.05 -0.85
CA ALA A 38 3.90 -12.66 -0.05
C ALA A 38 4.89 -13.52 -0.87
N ARG A 39 4.46 -14.05 -2.02
CA ARG A 39 5.30 -14.87 -2.93
C ARG A 39 5.95 -14.08 -4.05
N THR A 40 5.62 -12.80 -4.18
CA THR A 40 6.13 -11.91 -5.21
C THR A 40 6.65 -10.62 -4.55
N ALA A 41 7.38 -9.80 -5.28
CA ALA A 41 7.88 -8.51 -4.77
C ALA A 41 6.80 -7.39 -4.82
N TYR A 42 5.51 -7.75 -4.89
CA TYR A 42 4.41 -6.79 -5.08
C TYR A 42 3.37 -6.90 -3.96
N SER A 43 2.86 -5.76 -3.52
CA SER A 43 1.84 -5.72 -2.48
C SER A 43 0.47 -6.24 -2.96
N LYS A 44 -0.40 -6.62 -2.02
CA LYS A 44 -1.79 -6.95 -2.31
C LYS A 44 -2.49 -5.84 -3.10
N SER A 45 -2.27 -4.56 -2.73
CA SER A 45 -2.87 -3.41 -3.40
C SER A 45 -2.35 -3.19 -4.82
N SER A 46 -1.08 -3.50 -5.08
CA SER A 46 -0.52 -3.49 -6.43
C SER A 46 -1.20 -4.53 -7.31
N TRP A 47 -1.31 -5.77 -6.83
CA TRP A 47 -2.01 -6.83 -7.55
C TRP A 47 -3.47 -6.50 -7.81
N GLN A 48 -4.15 -5.88 -6.83
CA GLN A 48 -5.54 -5.44 -7.01
C GLN A 48 -5.68 -4.41 -8.13
N ARG A 49 -4.76 -3.44 -8.23
CA ARG A 49 -4.75 -2.44 -9.32
C ARG A 49 -4.48 -3.08 -10.68
N TYR A 50 -3.52 -4.00 -10.77
CA TYR A 50 -3.19 -4.69 -12.02
C TYR A 50 -4.36 -5.54 -12.52
N LEU A 51 -4.98 -6.34 -11.64
CA LEU A 51 -6.06 -7.24 -11.98
C LEU A 51 -7.43 -6.56 -12.17
N ASN A 52 -7.55 -5.28 -11.82
CA ASN A 52 -8.73 -4.46 -12.10
C ASN A 52 -8.49 -3.44 -13.24
N ALA A 53 -7.42 -3.61 -14.00
CA ALA A 53 -7.06 -2.73 -15.12
C ALA A 53 -6.92 -1.24 -14.75
N VAL A 54 -6.65 -0.92 -13.49
CA VAL A 54 -6.43 0.46 -13.02
C VAL A 54 -5.08 1.00 -13.54
N GLN A 55 -4.08 0.13 -13.62
CA GLN A 55 -2.76 0.45 -14.18
C GLN A 55 -2.12 -0.80 -14.78
N PRO A 56 -1.25 -0.65 -15.79
CA PRO A 56 -0.53 -1.77 -16.36
C PRO A 56 0.42 -2.39 -15.30
N PRO A 57 0.46 -3.72 -15.19
CA PRO A 57 1.49 -4.37 -14.38
C PRO A 57 2.86 -4.18 -15.05
N PRO A 58 3.96 -4.04 -14.30
CA PRO A 58 5.28 -4.12 -14.88
C PRO A 58 5.57 -5.53 -15.38
N ARG A 59 6.43 -5.66 -16.41
CA ARG A 59 6.81 -6.96 -17.01
C ARG A 59 7.23 -7.99 -15.96
N GLN A 60 7.94 -7.55 -14.95
CA GLN A 60 8.42 -8.40 -13.86
C GLN A 60 7.26 -8.97 -13.00
N ALA A 61 6.15 -8.24 -12.83
CA ALA A 61 4.98 -8.74 -12.12
C ALA A 61 4.32 -9.88 -12.89
N VAL A 62 4.18 -9.74 -14.21
CA VAL A 62 3.65 -10.80 -15.09
C VAL A 62 4.53 -12.04 -15.01
N ALA A 63 5.84 -11.88 -15.13
CA ALA A 63 6.81 -12.98 -15.01
C ALA A 63 6.76 -13.64 -13.61
N ALA A 64 6.56 -12.86 -12.55
CA ALA A 64 6.43 -13.40 -11.19
C ALA A 64 5.15 -14.22 -11.04
N LEU A 65 4.01 -13.77 -11.60
CA LEU A 65 2.77 -14.54 -11.58
C LEU A 65 2.90 -15.84 -12.38
N CYS A 66 3.51 -15.80 -13.58
CA CYS A 66 3.77 -17.00 -14.37
C CYS A 66 4.58 -18.03 -13.58
N ARG A 67 5.64 -17.61 -12.89
CA ARG A 67 6.46 -18.50 -12.04
C ARG A 67 5.63 -19.10 -10.89
N VAL A 68 4.82 -18.30 -10.22
CA VAL A 68 3.95 -18.77 -9.12
C VAL A 68 2.89 -19.74 -9.64
N ALA A 69 2.42 -19.56 -10.87
CA ALA A 69 1.48 -20.45 -11.54
C ALA A 69 2.16 -21.72 -12.15
N GLY A 70 3.49 -21.82 -12.05
CA GLY A 70 4.24 -22.95 -12.61
C GLY A 70 4.44 -22.89 -14.13
N LEU A 71 4.17 -21.76 -14.77
CA LEU A 71 4.42 -21.57 -16.20
C LEU A 71 5.90 -21.28 -16.46
N VAL A 72 6.48 -22.00 -17.42
CA VAL A 72 7.88 -21.87 -17.83
C VAL A 72 8.00 -21.85 -19.36
N GLY A 73 9.11 -21.34 -19.86
CA GLY A 73 9.42 -21.36 -21.31
C GLY A 73 8.37 -20.63 -22.13
N SER A 74 7.93 -21.27 -23.22
CA SER A 74 7.03 -20.67 -24.22
C SER A 74 5.68 -20.22 -23.66
N ASP A 75 5.18 -20.85 -22.59
CA ASP A 75 3.90 -20.47 -21.99
C ASP A 75 4.05 -19.15 -21.23
N ALA A 76 5.12 -18.96 -20.47
CA ALA A 76 5.42 -17.69 -19.82
C ALA A 76 5.70 -16.60 -20.85
N GLU A 77 6.44 -16.90 -21.91
CA GLU A 77 6.73 -15.94 -22.99
C GLU A 77 5.46 -15.45 -23.69
N ARG A 78 4.49 -16.33 -23.95
CA ARG A 78 3.20 -15.93 -24.52
C ARG A 78 2.47 -14.89 -23.66
N HIS A 79 2.55 -15.00 -22.35
CA HIS A 79 1.98 -13.99 -21.44
C HIS A 79 2.73 -12.66 -21.50
N VAL A 80 4.05 -12.70 -21.68
CA VAL A 80 4.88 -11.49 -21.83
C VAL A 80 4.57 -10.77 -23.15
N VAL A 81 4.47 -11.50 -24.27
CA VAL A 81 4.09 -10.90 -25.56
C VAL A 81 2.72 -10.23 -25.50
N ARG A 82 1.74 -10.88 -24.89
CA ARG A 82 0.41 -10.29 -24.69
C ARG A 82 0.44 -9.08 -23.78
N TRP A 83 1.30 -9.07 -22.78
CA TRP A 83 1.55 -7.91 -21.94
C TRP A 83 2.09 -6.73 -22.75
N GLU A 84 3.03 -6.95 -23.65
CA GLU A 84 3.58 -5.89 -24.52
C GLU A 84 2.48 -5.23 -25.37
N LEU A 85 1.63 -6.03 -26.01
CA LEU A 85 0.48 -5.55 -26.78
C LEU A 85 -0.51 -4.78 -25.91
N ALA A 86 -0.79 -5.29 -24.72
CA ALA A 86 -1.71 -4.64 -23.79
C ALA A 86 -1.16 -3.32 -23.28
N VAL A 87 0.13 -3.23 -22.95
CA VAL A 87 0.77 -1.98 -22.49
C VAL A 87 0.79 -0.92 -23.59
N GLU A 88 1.00 -1.31 -24.83
CA GLU A 88 0.95 -0.39 -25.97
C GLU A 88 -0.46 0.21 -26.15
N ALA A 89 -1.49 -0.63 -26.02
CA ALA A 89 -2.89 -0.24 -26.11
C ALA A 89 -3.46 0.38 -24.80
N TRP A 90 -2.69 0.38 -23.71
CA TRP A 90 -3.20 0.84 -22.42
C TRP A 90 -3.56 2.33 -22.47
N PRO A 91 -4.76 2.73 -22.02
CA PRO A 91 -5.14 4.13 -21.96
C PRO A 91 -4.12 4.90 -21.10
N ARG A 92 -3.38 5.80 -21.73
CA ARG A 92 -2.54 6.73 -20.98
C ARG A 92 -3.44 7.76 -20.34
N PRO A 93 -3.23 8.10 -19.05
CA PRO A 93 -3.86 9.28 -18.49
C PRO A 93 -3.56 10.43 -19.44
N VAL A 94 -4.59 11.05 -19.99
CA VAL A 94 -4.42 12.31 -20.72
C VAL A 94 -3.80 13.25 -19.68
N PRO A 95 -2.58 13.78 -19.90
CA PRO A 95 -2.05 14.79 -19.00
C PRO A 95 -3.14 15.86 -18.92
N ALA A 96 -3.63 16.15 -17.71
CA ALA A 96 -4.50 17.27 -17.50
C ALA A 96 -3.84 18.44 -18.19
N SER A 97 -4.57 19.08 -19.12
CA SER A 97 -4.03 20.17 -19.93
C SER A 97 -3.38 21.16 -18.98
N PRO A 98 -2.14 21.62 -19.19
CA PRO A 98 -1.48 22.56 -18.29
C PRO A 98 -2.26 23.87 -18.07
N ALA A 99 -3.35 24.07 -18.83
CA ALA A 99 -4.17 25.26 -18.80
C ALA A 99 -5.23 25.31 -17.68
N GLU A 100 -5.50 24.22 -16.99
CA GLU A 100 -6.52 24.23 -15.91
C GLU A 100 -5.94 24.15 -14.49
N GLU A 101 -4.65 23.94 -14.33
CA GLU A 101 -4.02 23.79 -13.01
C GLU A 101 -3.17 25.00 -12.58
N TYR A 102 -3.11 26.05 -13.41
CA TYR A 102 -2.60 27.34 -12.98
C TYR A 102 -3.76 28.27 -12.58
N ARG A 103 -4.61 27.85 -11.66
CA ARG A 103 -5.20 28.78 -10.72
C ARG A 103 -4.07 29.26 -9.85
N ASP A 104 -3.82 30.55 -9.87
CA ASP A 104 -3.05 31.27 -8.85
C ASP A 104 -3.61 30.95 -7.45
N ASP A 105 -3.33 29.75 -6.96
CA ASP A 105 -3.17 29.54 -5.55
C ASP A 105 -1.84 30.22 -5.24
N PRO A 106 -1.82 31.27 -4.41
CA PRO A 106 -0.56 31.83 -3.95
C PRO A 106 0.15 30.71 -3.19
N THR A 107 0.90 29.89 -3.93
CA THR A 107 1.80 28.91 -3.32
C THR A 107 2.79 29.74 -2.53
N ILE A 108 2.51 29.85 -1.23
CA ILE A 108 3.48 30.33 -0.27
C ILE A 108 4.73 29.49 -0.53
N PRO A 109 5.82 30.11 -0.95
CA PRO A 109 7.04 29.35 -1.24
C PRO A 109 7.36 28.47 -0.06
N TRP A 110 7.78 27.22 -0.29
CA TRP A 110 8.05 26.23 0.76
C TRP A 110 9.00 26.75 1.85
N TRP A 111 9.82 27.76 1.56
CA TRP A 111 10.68 28.42 2.55
C TRP A 111 9.94 29.38 3.48
N ASP A 112 8.77 29.91 3.12
CA ASP A 112 7.93 30.70 4.01
C ASP A 112 7.12 29.81 4.98
N GLN A 113 7.01 28.51 4.69
CA GLN A 113 6.42 27.54 5.62
C GLN A 113 7.36 27.17 6.79
N LEU A 114 8.62 27.58 6.71
CA LEU A 114 9.59 27.35 7.78
C LEU A 114 9.53 28.40 8.90
N GLU A 115 8.75 29.48 8.73
CA GLU A 115 8.58 30.53 9.74
C GLU A 115 7.23 30.48 10.48
N GLU A 116 6.38 29.47 10.26
CA GLU A 116 5.31 29.23 11.21
C GLU A 116 5.93 28.81 12.55
N PRO A 117 5.74 29.61 13.62
CA PRO A 117 6.16 29.15 14.93
C PRO A 117 5.46 27.82 15.17
N ALA A 118 6.23 26.76 15.37
CA ALA A 118 5.73 25.44 15.67
C ALA A 118 4.59 25.59 16.68
N PRO A 119 3.38 25.02 16.41
CA PRO A 119 2.30 25.09 17.38
C PRO A 119 2.88 24.58 18.70
N PRO A 120 2.58 25.23 19.84
CA PRO A 120 3.17 24.89 21.11
C PRO A 120 2.99 23.38 21.25
N ALA A 121 4.08 22.65 21.38
CA ALA A 121 4.12 21.20 21.44
C ALA A 121 3.01 20.82 22.42
N SER A 122 1.94 20.24 21.91
CA SER A 122 0.81 19.80 22.75
C SER A 122 1.45 18.94 23.82
N ALA A 123 1.43 19.44 25.03
CA ALA A 123 2.08 18.84 26.17
C ALA A 123 1.57 17.39 26.23
N ARG A 124 2.43 16.47 25.80
CA ARG A 124 2.16 15.05 26.03
C ARG A 124 1.89 14.93 27.50
N PRO A 125 0.87 14.20 27.93
CA PRO A 125 0.50 14.11 29.34
C PRO A 125 1.56 13.30 30.10
N THR A 126 2.79 13.80 30.13
CA THR A 126 3.87 13.25 30.97
C THR A 126 3.55 13.45 32.45
N GLY A 127 2.65 14.38 32.76
CA GLY A 127 2.13 14.56 34.13
C GLY A 127 1.45 13.31 34.69
N ARG A 128 0.76 12.50 33.87
CA ARG A 128 0.13 11.26 34.35
C ARG A 128 1.17 10.19 34.67
N LEU A 129 2.21 10.06 33.86
CA LEU A 129 3.30 9.11 34.13
C LEU A 129 4.09 9.50 35.37
N LEU A 130 4.35 10.80 35.56
CA LEU A 130 4.98 11.31 36.76
C LEU A 130 4.13 11.10 38.02
N LEU A 131 2.79 11.29 37.92
CA LEU A 131 1.87 11.02 39.01
C LEU A 131 1.85 9.52 39.37
N TRP A 132 1.83 8.63 38.40
CA TRP A 132 1.90 7.18 38.66
C TRP A 132 3.24 6.77 39.26
N ALA A 133 4.35 7.35 38.81
CA ALA A 133 5.67 7.11 39.36
C ALA A 133 5.75 7.60 40.82
N ALA A 134 5.22 8.78 41.13
CA ALA A 134 5.19 9.33 42.48
C ALA A 134 4.32 8.49 43.43
N LEU A 135 3.13 8.00 42.97
CA LEU A 135 2.27 7.10 43.74
C LEU A 135 2.95 5.77 44.03
N LEU A 136 3.66 5.19 43.06
CA LEU A 136 4.43 3.96 43.25
C LEU A 136 5.54 4.13 44.29
N LEU A 137 6.25 5.25 44.21
CA LEU A 137 7.34 5.56 45.16
C LEU A 137 6.80 5.77 46.58
N LEU A 138 5.68 6.46 46.71
CA LEU A 138 5.01 6.67 47.99
C LEU A 138 4.51 5.32 48.59
N ALA A 139 3.96 4.45 47.77
CA ALA A 139 3.52 3.14 48.22
C ALA A 139 4.67 2.26 48.70
N LEU A 140 5.81 2.27 47.99
CA LEU A 140 7.04 1.56 48.44
C LEU A 140 7.60 2.11 49.72
N LEU A 141 7.54 3.43 49.94
CA LEU A 141 8.01 4.07 51.16
C LEU A 141 7.12 3.72 52.34
N CYS A 142 5.80 3.66 52.16
CA CYS A 142 4.87 3.21 53.19
C CYS A 142 5.08 1.74 53.60
N VAL A 143 5.36 0.87 52.63
CA VAL A 143 5.69 -0.54 52.91
C VAL A 143 6.98 -0.67 53.70
N ALA A 144 8.02 0.10 53.32
CA ALA A 144 9.30 0.10 54.00
C ALA A 144 9.21 0.58 55.46
N VAL A 145 8.47 1.67 55.69
CA VAL A 145 8.25 2.22 57.06
C VAL A 145 7.35 1.29 57.86
N GLY A 146 6.27 0.75 57.28
CA GLY A 146 5.40 -0.20 57.95
C GLY A 146 6.11 -1.51 58.33
N GLY A 147 6.98 -2.00 57.45
CA GLY A 147 7.82 -3.17 57.73
C GLY A 147 8.81 -2.94 58.87
N ALA A 148 9.43 -1.75 58.95
CA ALA A 148 10.36 -1.39 60.03
C ALA A 148 9.68 -1.27 61.40
N VAL A 149 8.38 -0.89 61.43
CA VAL A 149 7.61 -0.80 62.72
C VAL A 149 7.12 -2.14 63.20
N VAL A 150 6.92 -3.12 62.32
CA VAL A 150 6.41 -4.45 62.64
C VAL A 150 7.53 -5.43 63.02
N PHE A 151 8.72 -5.24 62.53
CA PHE A 151 9.89 -6.11 62.75
C PHE A 151 11.01 -5.48 63.60
N GLY A 152 10.89 -4.25 64.06
CA GLY A 152 11.77 -3.60 65.04
C GLY A 152 11.14 -3.61 66.41
#